data_493c18425a548efffd4446e7c0c6b1c5
#
_entry.id   493c18425a548efffd4446e7c0c6b1c5
#
_cell.length_a   1.000
_cell.length_b   1.000
_cell.length_c   1.000
_cell.angle_alpha   90.00
_cell.angle_beta   90.00
_cell.angle_gamma   90.00
#
_symmetry.space_group_name_H-M   'P 1'
#
loop_
_entity.id
_entity.type
_entity.pdbx_description
1 polymer ?
#
loop_
_entity_poly.entity_id
_entity_poly.type
_entity_poly.pdbx_seq_one_letter_code
_entity_poly.pdbx_strand_id
1 'polypeptide(L)'
;MVEEGKLTVDEAVTLLDELEKAQQTMEQKQEQIVKELSTAVNFEETKKEDPLQAKYQSTKEKIFDFVDSALKKIKDFDFDLNFGQSVEISHIFHHGEVDLKNMDIDVANGSIKIAAWDQPDVRIECQAKVFRVENPDQARQNFLRDVIFSVENQKLRFKTQQKWMKVESVIYVPKSQYERVRIRMFNGPVSGEAMDVSDLRVKTANGKINLDRINGNRIEVETANGKINIISSRLDNLEAETINGGINLEGDFKKVETQSFNGNISYKLTGNRTELIQVKATTGGIDLFVPEGLPVNGELKTNLGGFNLQLVGVQVLEEKSEMIQKSLRFQSINHPEKMVKIYADTKTGSIAIHKSEEV
;
A
#
# COMPACT_ATOMS: atom_id res chain seq x y z
N MET A 1 24.93 -31.86 0.35
CA MET A 1 25.95 -31.69 1.41
C MET A 1 26.22 -33.01 2.13
N VAL A 2 25.22 -33.77 2.55
CA VAL A 2 25.40 -35.12 3.10
C VAL A 2 25.89 -36.10 2.00
N GLU A 3 25.29 -36.05 0.81
CA GLU A 3 25.74 -36.85 -0.36
C GLU A 3 27.14 -36.48 -0.88
N GLU A 4 27.65 -35.29 -0.58
CA GLU A 4 28.98 -34.82 -0.95
C GLU A 4 30.04 -35.08 0.13
N GLY A 5 29.69 -35.79 1.21
CA GLY A 5 30.59 -36.12 2.32
C GLY A 5 31.11 -34.96 3.15
N LYS A 6 30.45 -33.80 3.07
CA LYS A 6 30.80 -32.57 3.84
C LYS A 6 30.14 -32.50 5.21
N LEU A 7 29.13 -33.31 5.46
CA LEU A 7 28.43 -33.42 6.75
C LEU A 7 28.02 -34.89 6.95
N THR A 8 28.16 -35.38 8.18
CA THR A 8 27.59 -36.65 8.57
C THR A 8 26.07 -36.53 8.74
N VAL A 9 25.35 -37.64 8.68
CA VAL A 9 23.90 -37.66 8.88
C VAL A 9 23.51 -37.09 10.25
N ASP A 10 24.26 -37.38 11.29
CA ASP A 10 24.03 -36.91 12.67
C ASP A 10 24.28 -35.40 12.80
N GLU A 11 25.29 -34.85 12.11
CA GLU A 11 25.54 -33.40 12.06
C GLU A 11 24.43 -32.67 11.27
N ALA A 12 23.92 -33.26 10.21
CA ALA A 12 22.81 -32.68 9.45
C ALA A 12 21.50 -32.67 10.23
N VAL A 13 21.21 -33.73 11.00
CA VAL A 13 20.04 -33.78 11.90
C VAL A 13 20.17 -32.76 13.02
N THR A 14 21.34 -32.64 13.62
CA THR A 14 21.61 -31.64 14.69
C THR A 14 21.43 -30.20 14.18
N LEU A 15 21.91 -29.90 12.97
CA LEU A 15 21.75 -28.60 12.33
C LEU A 15 20.27 -28.31 11.96
N LEU A 16 19.50 -29.30 11.54
CA LEU A 16 18.07 -29.17 11.33
C LEU A 16 17.29 -28.89 12.61
N ASP A 17 17.61 -29.61 13.70
CA ASP A 17 17.03 -29.38 15.02
C ASP A 17 17.36 -27.99 15.58
N GLU A 18 18.59 -27.50 15.35
CA GLU A 18 18.99 -26.14 15.76
C GLU A 18 18.28 -25.06 14.91
N LEU A 19 18.09 -25.30 13.61
CA LEU A 19 17.34 -24.41 12.72
C LEU A 19 15.84 -24.37 13.09
N GLU A 20 15.21 -25.51 13.42
CA GLU A 20 13.83 -25.54 13.89
C GLU A 20 13.67 -24.81 15.24
N LYS A 21 14.61 -25.02 16.19
CA LYS A 21 14.63 -24.29 17.46
C LYS A 21 14.85 -22.79 17.28
N ALA A 22 15.72 -22.38 16.36
CA ALA A 22 15.95 -20.97 16.05
C ALA A 22 14.71 -20.35 15.41
N GLN A 23 14.01 -21.08 14.55
CA GLN A 23 12.80 -20.62 13.89
C GLN A 23 11.64 -20.47 14.89
N GLN A 24 11.42 -21.46 15.78
CA GLN A 24 10.44 -21.38 16.88
C GLN A 24 10.77 -20.25 17.87
N THR A 25 12.04 -20.01 18.14
CA THR A 25 12.49 -18.90 19.01
C THR A 25 12.26 -17.54 18.35
N MET A 26 12.43 -17.44 17.03
CA MET A 26 12.07 -16.23 16.26
C MET A 26 10.57 -15.95 16.23
N GLU A 27 9.76 -16.98 16.01
CA GLU A 27 8.30 -16.85 16.03
C GLU A 27 7.80 -16.45 17.42
N GLN A 28 8.32 -17.06 18.49
CA GLN A 28 7.99 -16.68 19.86
C GLN A 28 8.46 -15.26 20.20
N LYS A 29 9.62 -14.81 19.73
CA LYS A 29 10.07 -13.44 19.88
C LYS A 29 9.22 -12.46 19.08
N GLN A 30 8.79 -12.80 17.87
CA GLN A 30 7.87 -11.99 17.10
C GLN A 30 6.49 -11.89 17.77
N GLU A 31 5.95 -12.99 18.30
CA GLU A 31 4.71 -12.96 19.07
C GLU A 31 4.86 -12.19 20.39
N GLN A 32 6.01 -12.27 21.06
CA GLN A 32 6.30 -11.50 22.26
C GLN A 32 6.43 -10.00 21.95
N ILE A 33 7.12 -9.62 20.90
CA ILE A 33 7.24 -8.23 20.45
C ILE A 33 5.86 -7.68 20.04
N VAL A 34 5.04 -8.46 19.35
CA VAL A 34 3.66 -8.08 19.02
C VAL A 34 2.80 -7.96 20.28
N LYS A 35 2.97 -8.84 21.25
CA LYS A 35 2.28 -8.79 22.55
C LYS A 35 2.76 -7.63 23.41
N GLU A 36 4.05 -7.38 23.50
CA GLU A 36 4.62 -6.25 24.23
C GLU A 36 4.27 -4.91 23.59
N LEU A 37 4.24 -4.82 22.26
CA LEU A 37 3.73 -3.64 21.54
C LEU A 37 2.22 -3.46 21.73
N SER A 38 1.45 -4.53 21.91
CA SER A 38 0.02 -4.44 22.19
C SER A 38 -0.29 -4.15 23.67
N THR A 39 0.56 -4.58 24.61
CA THR A 39 0.42 -4.29 26.06
C THR A 39 0.96 -2.91 26.43
N ALA A 40 1.93 -2.34 25.67
CA ALA A 40 2.36 -0.96 25.84
C ALA A 40 1.33 0.09 25.41
N VAL A 41 0.15 -0.33 24.91
CA VAL A 41 -0.97 0.53 24.48
C VAL A 41 -2.18 0.40 25.40
N ASN A 42 -2.10 -0.30 26.53
CA ASN A 42 -3.14 -0.24 27.57
C ASN A 42 -2.96 1.03 28.40
N PHE A 43 -3.47 2.14 27.88
CA PHE A 43 -3.73 3.32 28.67
C PHE A 43 -5.06 3.17 29.38
N GLU A 44 -5.02 3.28 30.71
CA GLU A 44 -6.20 3.50 31.54
C GLU A 44 -7.02 4.68 31.01
N GLU A 45 -8.32 4.46 30.96
CA GLU A 45 -9.35 5.40 30.58
C GLU A 45 -9.24 6.73 31.35
N THR A 46 -8.94 7.82 30.66
CA THR A 46 -9.47 9.12 31.02
C THR A 46 -10.08 9.79 29.79
N LYS A 47 -11.39 9.78 29.82
CA LYS A 47 -12.38 10.40 28.98
C LYS A 47 -11.93 11.62 28.17
N LYS A 48 -11.81 11.42 26.87
CA LYS A 48 -12.38 12.13 25.72
C LYS A 48 -11.86 11.43 24.48
N GLU A 49 -12.64 10.51 23.94
CA GLU A 49 -12.32 9.86 22.67
C GLU A 49 -12.26 10.93 21.58
N ASP A 50 -11.05 11.22 21.13
CA ASP A 50 -10.81 11.96 19.92
C ASP A 50 -11.32 11.11 18.75
N PRO A 51 -12.26 11.59 17.92
CA PRO A 51 -12.80 10.84 16.78
C PRO A 51 -11.72 10.28 15.83
N LEU A 52 -10.51 10.85 15.89
CA LEU A 52 -9.33 10.45 15.15
C LEU A 52 -8.67 9.16 15.69
N GLN A 53 -8.76 8.89 17.01
CA GLN A 53 -8.21 7.65 17.58
C GLN A 53 -9.10 6.44 17.31
N ALA A 54 -10.42 6.62 17.33
CA ALA A 54 -11.36 5.54 16.98
C ALA A 54 -11.21 5.09 15.53
N LYS A 55 -10.95 6.02 14.60
CA LYS A 55 -10.68 5.73 13.19
C LYS A 55 -9.32 5.02 13.01
N TYR A 56 -8.32 5.35 13.84
CA TYR A 56 -7.00 4.72 13.85
C TYR A 56 -7.07 3.21 14.20
N GLN A 57 -7.85 2.84 15.20
CA GLN A 57 -8.06 1.43 15.57
C GLN A 57 -8.81 0.67 14.47
N SER A 58 -9.87 1.27 13.89
CA SER A 58 -10.66 0.62 12.84
C SER A 58 -9.87 0.36 11.55
N THR A 59 -8.91 1.21 11.23
CA THR A 59 -8.07 1.06 10.03
C THR A 59 -7.04 -0.05 10.21
N LYS A 60 -6.38 -0.08 11.37
CA LYS A 60 -5.45 -1.15 11.75
C LYS A 60 -6.16 -2.50 11.72
N GLU A 61 -7.37 -2.59 12.28
CA GLU A 61 -8.21 -3.78 12.24
C GLU A 61 -8.56 -4.22 10.82
N LYS A 62 -8.92 -3.31 9.93
CA LYS A 62 -9.23 -3.63 8.52
C LYS A 62 -8.04 -4.20 7.76
N ILE A 63 -6.83 -3.67 7.96
CA ILE A 63 -5.61 -4.20 7.32
C ILE A 63 -5.28 -5.56 7.94
N PHE A 64 -5.37 -5.72 9.26
CA PHE A 64 -5.18 -7.01 9.91
C PHE A 64 -6.23 -8.03 9.49
N ASP A 65 -7.50 -7.66 9.37
CA ASP A 65 -8.56 -8.53 8.87
C ASP A 65 -8.32 -8.96 7.42
N PHE A 66 -7.79 -8.08 6.59
CA PHE A 66 -7.38 -8.41 5.22
C PHE A 66 -6.19 -9.38 5.22
N VAL A 67 -5.16 -9.11 6.01
CA VAL A 67 -3.98 -9.99 6.16
C VAL A 67 -4.39 -11.31 6.79
N ASP A 68 -5.23 -11.31 7.82
CA ASP A 68 -5.71 -12.50 8.51
C ASP A 68 -6.64 -13.36 7.62
N SER A 69 -7.52 -12.73 6.84
CA SER A 69 -8.34 -13.44 5.86
C SER A 69 -7.52 -13.98 4.69
N ALA A 70 -6.46 -13.27 4.31
CA ALA A 70 -5.48 -13.75 3.35
C ALA A 70 -4.64 -14.89 3.94
N LEU A 71 -4.18 -14.79 5.19
CA LEU A 71 -3.43 -15.83 5.90
C LEU A 71 -4.30 -17.05 6.24
N LYS A 72 -5.57 -16.89 6.60
CA LYS A 72 -6.50 -18.03 6.80
C LYS A 72 -6.69 -18.83 5.53
N LYS A 73 -6.73 -18.18 4.36
CA LYS A 73 -6.68 -18.84 3.06
C LYS A 73 -5.34 -19.52 2.79
N ILE A 74 -4.28 -19.17 3.51
CA ILE A 74 -2.93 -19.77 3.44
C ILE A 74 -2.78 -20.94 4.42
N LYS A 75 -3.43 -20.93 5.59
CA LYS A 75 -3.29 -21.98 6.61
C LYS A 75 -3.78 -23.38 6.19
N ASP A 76 -4.61 -23.47 5.16
CA ASP A 76 -4.98 -24.74 4.52
C ASP A 76 -3.90 -25.25 3.55
N PHE A 77 -2.68 -24.72 3.62
CA PHE A 77 -1.56 -25.08 2.79
C PHE A 77 -0.47 -25.78 3.61
N ASP A 78 -0.23 -27.04 3.28
CA ASP A 78 1.04 -27.70 3.54
C ASP A 78 2.16 -26.79 2.96
N PHE A 79 3.03 -26.31 3.85
CA PHE A 79 4.24 -25.57 3.53
C PHE A 79 5.31 -26.49 2.90
N ASP A 80 4.91 -27.31 1.95
CA ASP A 80 5.86 -27.97 1.07
C ASP A 80 6.37 -26.92 0.09
N LEU A 81 7.42 -26.19 0.50
CA LEU A 81 8.17 -25.24 -0.32
C LEU A 81 8.88 -25.90 -1.51
N ASN A 82 8.72 -27.19 -1.68
CA ASN A 82 9.16 -27.92 -2.83
C ASN A 82 8.19 -27.67 -4.00
N PHE A 83 8.28 -26.48 -4.60
CA PHE A 83 7.46 -26.13 -5.78
C PHE A 83 7.71 -27.04 -6.99
N GLY A 84 8.64 -27.98 -6.90
CA GLY A 84 8.90 -28.94 -7.96
C GLY A 84 9.19 -28.30 -9.31
N GLN A 85 8.99 -29.04 -10.36
CA GLN A 85 9.11 -28.59 -11.74
C GLN A 85 8.05 -27.53 -12.06
N SER A 86 8.45 -26.47 -12.75
CA SER A 86 7.55 -25.40 -13.21
C SER A 86 7.70 -25.19 -14.70
N VAL A 87 6.61 -24.81 -15.34
CA VAL A 87 6.57 -24.51 -16.76
C VAL A 87 6.08 -23.07 -16.95
N GLU A 88 6.77 -22.33 -17.80
CA GLU A 88 6.38 -20.97 -18.17
C GLU A 88 5.55 -21.00 -19.46
N ILE A 89 4.44 -20.26 -19.43
CA ILE A 89 3.54 -20.11 -20.59
C ILE A 89 3.20 -18.63 -20.78
N SER A 90 2.97 -18.27 -22.03
CA SER A 90 2.43 -16.96 -22.40
C SER A 90 1.00 -17.11 -22.92
N HIS A 91 0.11 -16.21 -22.53
CA HIS A 91 -1.26 -16.17 -23.02
C HIS A 91 -1.75 -14.75 -23.14
N ILE A 92 -2.60 -14.50 -24.15
CA ILE A 92 -3.23 -13.20 -24.36
C ILE A 92 -4.74 -13.39 -24.34
N PHE A 93 -5.40 -12.70 -23.41
CA PHE A 93 -6.86 -12.53 -23.47
C PHE A 93 -7.17 -11.23 -24.21
N HIS A 94 -8.18 -11.28 -25.05
CA HIS A 94 -8.62 -10.13 -25.83
C HIS A 94 -10.15 -10.10 -25.93
N HIS A 95 -10.72 -8.89 -25.81
CA HIS A 95 -12.14 -8.64 -26.04
C HIS A 95 -12.28 -7.30 -26.76
N GLY A 96 -12.81 -7.35 -27.99
CA GLY A 96 -12.96 -6.17 -28.85
C GLY A 96 -14.18 -5.33 -28.49
N GLU A 97 -14.13 -4.05 -28.83
CA GLU A 97 -15.24 -3.08 -28.79
C GLU A 97 -15.98 -3.06 -27.45
N VAL A 98 -15.28 -2.69 -26.37
CA VAL A 98 -15.83 -2.68 -25.01
C VAL A 98 -16.28 -1.28 -24.59
N ASP A 99 -17.49 -1.16 -24.06
CA ASP A 99 -17.90 -0.05 -23.21
C ASP A 99 -17.67 -0.45 -21.75
N LEU A 100 -16.50 -0.07 -21.19
CA LEU A 100 -16.05 -0.52 -19.90
C LEU A 100 -16.15 0.58 -18.85
N LYS A 101 -16.90 0.33 -17.77
CA LYS A 101 -17.04 1.25 -16.62
C LYS A 101 -16.44 0.71 -15.34
N ASN A 102 -16.39 -0.60 -15.20
CA ASN A 102 -15.97 -1.24 -13.96
C ASN A 102 -14.89 -2.29 -14.19
N MET A 103 -13.95 -2.41 -13.24
CA MET A 103 -12.94 -3.47 -13.26
C MET A 103 -12.84 -4.15 -11.89
N ASP A 104 -12.72 -5.49 -11.90
CA ASP A 104 -12.50 -6.33 -10.72
C ASP A 104 -11.36 -7.31 -11.01
N ILE A 105 -10.19 -6.98 -10.50
CA ILE A 105 -8.94 -7.69 -10.76
C ILE A 105 -8.47 -8.31 -9.45
N ASP A 106 -8.22 -9.61 -9.43
CA ASP A 106 -7.84 -10.36 -8.24
C ASP A 106 -6.79 -11.42 -8.58
N VAL A 107 -5.53 -11.17 -8.23
CA VAL A 107 -4.40 -12.03 -8.56
C VAL A 107 -3.70 -12.47 -7.27
N ALA A 108 -3.54 -13.78 -7.09
CA ALA A 108 -2.89 -14.31 -5.89
C ALA A 108 -1.40 -14.02 -5.88
N ASN A 109 -0.67 -14.38 -6.95
CA ASN A 109 0.78 -14.22 -7.03
C ASN A 109 1.19 -13.71 -8.41
N GLY A 110 2.13 -12.77 -8.46
CA GLY A 110 2.69 -12.26 -9.70
C GLY A 110 2.84 -10.76 -9.73
N SER A 111 2.32 -10.12 -10.78
CA SER A 111 2.27 -8.66 -10.89
C SER A 111 1.06 -8.22 -11.71
N ILE A 112 0.56 -7.03 -11.40
CA ILE A 112 -0.49 -6.38 -12.17
C ILE A 112 0.04 -5.03 -12.64
N LYS A 113 0.02 -4.81 -13.97
CA LYS A 113 0.18 -3.48 -14.55
C LYS A 113 -1.07 -3.16 -15.37
N ILE A 114 -1.72 -2.03 -15.06
CA ILE A 114 -2.85 -1.52 -15.83
C ILE A 114 -2.41 -0.25 -16.53
N ALA A 115 -2.69 -0.18 -17.83
CA ALA A 115 -2.40 0.99 -18.65
C ALA A 115 -3.57 1.31 -19.56
N ALA A 116 -3.98 2.56 -19.57
CA ALA A 116 -4.97 3.03 -20.56
C ALA A 116 -4.30 3.23 -21.92
N TRP A 117 -4.99 2.81 -23.00
CA TRP A 117 -4.49 2.91 -24.36
C TRP A 117 -5.55 3.46 -25.33
N ASP A 118 -5.13 3.80 -26.56
CA ASP A 118 -5.99 4.43 -27.55
C ASP A 118 -6.78 3.42 -28.42
N GLN A 119 -7.03 2.22 -27.91
CA GLN A 119 -7.83 1.20 -28.61
C GLN A 119 -9.15 0.96 -27.86
N PRO A 120 -10.24 0.58 -28.57
CA PRO A 120 -11.55 0.36 -27.95
C PRO A 120 -11.68 -1.03 -27.28
N ASP A 121 -10.64 -1.80 -27.20
CA ASP A 121 -10.62 -3.18 -26.73
C ASP A 121 -9.87 -3.34 -25.40
N VAL A 122 -10.11 -4.46 -24.73
CA VAL A 122 -9.33 -4.92 -23.59
C VAL A 122 -8.38 -6.00 -24.06
N ARG A 123 -7.11 -5.86 -23.67
CA ARG A 123 -6.08 -6.85 -23.91
C ARG A 123 -5.33 -7.14 -22.62
N ILE A 124 -5.22 -8.41 -22.25
CA ILE A 124 -4.44 -8.84 -21.08
C ILE A 124 -3.34 -9.79 -21.55
N GLU A 125 -2.11 -9.34 -21.39
CA GLU A 125 -0.91 -10.15 -21.67
C GLU A 125 -0.46 -10.80 -20.37
N CYS A 126 -0.41 -12.13 -20.35
CA CYS A 126 -0.04 -12.93 -19.21
C CYS A 126 1.25 -13.70 -19.49
N GLN A 127 2.21 -13.59 -18.59
CA GLN A 127 3.33 -14.50 -18.43
C GLN A 127 3.08 -15.30 -17.16
N ALA A 128 2.77 -16.59 -17.31
CA ALA A 128 2.41 -17.42 -16.18
C ALA A 128 3.46 -18.51 -15.95
N LYS A 129 3.94 -18.61 -14.71
CA LYS A 129 4.75 -19.72 -14.23
C LYS A 129 3.86 -20.64 -13.43
N VAL A 130 3.64 -21.84 -13.98
CA VAL A 130 2.75 -22.86 -13.42
C VAL A 130 3.61 -23.93 -12.77
N PHE A 131 3.37 -24.18 -11.49
CA PHE A 131 4.11 -25.18 -10.71
C PHE A 131 3.38 -26.52 -10.69
N ARG A 132 4.09 -27.60 -10.38
CA ARG A 132 3.56 -28.97 -10.27
C ARG A 132 2.94 -29.48 -11.57
N VAL A 133 3.57 -29.15 -12.69
CA VAL A 133 3.21 -29.61 -14.03
C VAL A 133 4.45 -30.15 -14.77
N GLU A 134 4.24 -31.12 -15.64
CA GLU A 134 5.33 -31.82 -16.31
C GLU A 134 5.64 -31.24 -17.70
N ASN A 135 4.63 -30.65 -18.35
CA ASN A 135 4.76 -30.18 -19.72
C ASN A 135 3.94 -28.91 -19.99
N PRO A 136 4.23 -28.19 -21.10
CA PRO A 136 3.55 -26.97 -21.48
C PRO A 136 2.04 -27.09 -21.72
N ASP A 137 1.58 -28.24 -22.24
CA ASP A 137 0.17 -28.45 -22.53
C ASP A 137 -0.65 -28.55 -21.23
N GLN A 138 -0.14 -29.28 -20.25
CA GLN A 138 -0.75 -29.38 -18.92
C GLN A 138 -0.73 -28.00 -18.21
N ALA A 139 0.39 -27.26 -18.31
CA ALA A 139 0.47 -25.92 -17.74
C ALA A 139 -0.59 -24.97 -18.34
N ARG A 140 -0.76 -25.02 -19.67
CA ARG A 140 -1.75 -24.20 -20.39
C ARG A 140 -3.18 -24.60 -20.02
N GLN A 141 -3.49 -25.89 -19.96
CA GLN A 141 -4.80 -26.37 -19.55
C GLN A 141 -5.14 -25.93 -18.12
N ASN A 142 -4.22 -26.10 -17.17
CA ASN A 142 -4.40 -25.70 -15.81
C ASN A 142 -4.58 -24.16 -15.67
N PHE A 143 -3.76 -23.39 -16.39
CA PHE A 143 -3.88 -21.93 -16.41
C PHE A 143 -5.26 -21.48 -16.92
N LEU A 144 -5.69 -21.99 -18.08
CA LEU A 144 -6.97 -21.59 -18.68
C LEU A 144 -8.19 -22.05 -17.86
N ARG A 145 -8.09 -23.18 -17.17
CA ARG A 145 -9.15 -23.67 -16.27
C ARG A 145 -9.34 -22.75 -15.06
N ASP A 146 -8.25 -22.24 -14.51
CA ASP A 146 -8.24 -21.56 -13.21
C ASP A 146 -8.16 -20.03 -13.31
N VAL A 147 -8.02 -19.48 -14.52
CA VAL A 147 -8.10 -18.05 -14.78
C VAL A 147 -9.53 -17.67 -15.20
N ILE A 148 -10.09 -16.69 -14.55
CA ILE A 148 -11.36 -16.09 -14.94
C ILE A 148 -11.08 -14.82 -15.71
N PHE A 149 -11.47 -14.79 -16.99
CA PHE A 149 -11.52 -13.59 -17.82
C PHE A 149 -12.92 -13.44 -18.38
N SER A 150 -13.59 -12.34 -18.06
CA SER A 150 -14.88 -11.99 -18.67
C SER A 150 -15.06 -10.49 -18.77
N VAL A 151 -15.76 -10.06 -19.83
CA VAL A 151 -16.22 -8.69 -20.01
C VAL A 151 -17.74 -8.75 -20.21
N GLU A 152 -18.47 -8.42 -19.18
CA GLU A 152 -19.93 -8.51 -19.14
C GLU A 152 -20.51 -7.32 -18.36
N ASN A 153 -21.63 -6.78 -18.81
CA ASN A 153 -22.33 -5.68 -18.13
C ASN A 153 -21.40 -4.50 -17.82
N GLN A 154 -20.60 -4.07 -18.80
CA GLN A 154 -19.62 -2.98 -18.68
C GLN A 154 -18.55 -3.23 -17.59
N LYS A 155 -18.32 -4.49 -17.25
CA LYS A 155 -17.39 -4.89 -16.20
C LYS A 155 -16.37 -5.92 -16.69
N LEU A 156 -15.09 -5.57 -16.58
CA LEU A 156 -13.98 -6.51 -16.71
C LEU A 156 -13.80 -7.27 -15.40
N ARG A 157 -13.70 -8.60 -15.50
CA ARG A 157 -13.24 -9.46 -14.40
C ARG A 157 -12.01 -10.23 -14.86
N PHE A 158 -10.95 -10.12 -14.10
CA PHE A 158 -9.74 -10.92 -14.29
C PHE A 158 -9.29 -11.47 -12.94
N LYS A 159 -9.31 -12.80 -12.77
CA LYS A 159 -8.99 -13.44 -11.49
C LYS A 159 -8.11 -14.66 -11.67
N THR A 160 -7.06 -14.71 -10.86
CA THR A 160 -6.13 -15.85 -10.77
C THR A 160 -5.85 -16.13 -9.30
N GLN A 161 -6.72 -16.88 -8.65
CA GLN A 161 -6.68 -17.10 -7.19
C GLN A 161 -5.84 -18.30 -6.77
N GLN A 162 -5.27 -19.02 -7.73
CA GLN A 162 -4.47 -20.21 -7.44
C GLN A 162 -3.05 -19.84 -6.98
N LYS A 163 -2.65 -20.40 -5.84
CA LYS A 163 -1.33 -20.13 -5.24
C LYS A 163 -0.18 -20.84 -5.96
N TRP A 164 -0.48 -21.93 -6.67
CA TRP A 164 0.48 -22.72 -7.41
C TRP A 164 0.79 -22.17 -8.81
N MET A 165 0.37 -20.94 -9.10
CA MET A 165 0.82 -20.22 -10.27
C MET A 165 1.21 -18.78 -9.91
N LYS A 166 2.24 -18.29 -10.61
CA LYS A 166 2.64 -16.89 -10.59
C LYS A 166 2.26 -16.28 -11.94
N VAL A 167 1.45 -15.22 -11.94
CA VAL A 167 0.95 -14.58 -13.17
C VAL A 167 1.38 -13.12 -13.21
N GLU A 168 2.26 -12.80 -14.13
CA GLU A 168 2.62 -11.43 -14.45
C GLU A 168 1.70 -10.96 -15.57
N SER A 169 0.88 -9.95 -15.28
CA SER A 169 -0.16 -9.47 -16.18
C SER A 169 0.00 -7.99 -16.51
N VAL A 170 -0.08 -7.69 -17.82
CA VAL A 170 -0.23 -6.33 -18.34
C VAL A 170 -1.63 -6.20 -18.93
N ILE A 171 -2.44 -5.32 -18.35
CA ILE A 171 -3.84 -5.13 -18.69
C ILE A 171 -3.97 -3.79 -19.40
N TYR A 172 -4.23 -3.84 -20.68
CA TYR A 172 -4.52 -2.67 -21.50
C TYR A 172 -6.03 -2.47 -21.55
N VAL A 173 -6.47 -1.26 -21.27
CA VAL A 173 -7.89 -0.89 -21.24
C VAL A 173 -8.11 0.41 -22.02
N PRO A 174 -9.29 0.61 -22.66
CA PRO A 174 -9.58 1.85 -23.37
C PRO A 174 -9.37 3.10 -22.49
N LYS A 175 -8.92 4.20 -23.07
CA LYS A 175 -8.98 5.50 -22.41
C LYS A 175 -10.45 5.91 -22.23
N SER A 176 -10.94 5.81 -21.01
CA SER A 176 -12.30 6.23 -20.65
C SER A 176 -12.35 6.62 -19.18
N GLN A 177 -13.46 7.23 -18.76
CA GLN A 177 -13.73 7.48 -17.36
C GLN A 177 -14.34 6.25 -16.72
N TYR A 178 -13.63 5.64 -15.79
CA TYR A 178 -14.09 4.47 -15.05
C TYR A 178 -14.89 4.89 -13.81
N GLU A 179 -15.98 4.19 -13.54
CA GLU A 179 -16.77 4.41 -12.34
C GLU A 179 -16.08 3.76 -11.13
N ARG A 180 -15.69 2.49 -11.27
CA ARG A 180 -15.07 1.73 -10.18
C ARG A 180 -14.04 0.75 -10.66
N VAL A 181 -12.85 0.84 -10.06
CA VAL A 181 -11.75 -0.10 -10.28
C VAL A 181 -11.33 -0.71 -8.96
N ARG A 182 -11.38 -2.02 -8.86
CA ARG A 182 -10.91 -2.79 -7.70
C ARG A 182 -9.80 -3.71 -8.10
N ILE A 183 -8.67 -3.60 -7.41
CA ILE A 183 -7.49 -4.42 -7.63
C ILE A 183 -7.10 -5.05 -6.30
N ARG A 184 -7.01 -6.37 -6.29
CA ARG A 184 -6.50 -7.14 -5.16
C ARG A 184 -5.33 -7.99 -5.61
N MET A 185 -4.25 -7.93 -4.86
CA MET A 185 -3.07 -8.73 -5.05
C MET A 185 -2.69 -9.35 -3.70
N PHE A 186 -2.31 -10.62 -3.68
CA PHE A 186 -1.78 -11.16 -2.45
C PHE A 186 -0.27 -10.98 -2.39
N ASN A 187 0.48 -11.51 -3.37
CA ASN A 187 1.94 -11.37 -3.42
C ASN A 187 2.39 -10.79 -4.75
N GLY A 188 2.84 -9.55 -4.71
CA GLY A 188 3.47 -8.88 -5.84
C GLY A 188 3.05 -7.43 -6.02
N PRO A 189 3.73 -6.73 -6.92
CA PRO A 189 3.50 -5.31 -7.16
C PRO A 189 2.23 -5.07 -8.00
N VAL A 190 1.62 -3.92 -7.73
CA VAL A 190 0.52 -3.36 -8.53
C VAL A 190 0.96 -2.03 -9.10
N SER A 191 0.74 -1.82 -10.39
CA SER A 191 1.00 -0.54 -11.06
C SER A 191 -0.20 -0.11 -11.89
N GLY A 192 -0.54 1.17 -11.81
CA GLY A 192 -1.58 1.82 -12.63
C GLY A 192 -1.02 3.09 -13.27
N GLU A 193 -1.34 3.30 -14.56
CA GLU A 193 -0.80 4.41 -15.31
C GLU A 193 -1.88 5.06 -16.20
N ALA A 194 -1.95 6.39 -16.15
CA ALA A 194 -2.78 7.24 -17.03
C ALA A 194 -4.27 6.85 -17.03
N MET A 195 -4.90 6.83 -15.84
CA MET A 195 -6.30 6.42 -15.70
C MET A 195 -7.16 7.53 -15.10
N ASP A 196 -8.36 7.68 -15.65
CA ASP A 196 -9.43 8.51 -15.09
C ASP A 196 -10.46 7.60 -14.40
N VAL A 197 -10.59 7.72 -13.05
CA VAL A 197 -11.43 6.79 -12.28
C VAL A 197 -12.12 7.46 -11.10
N SER A 198 -13.42 7.26 -10.95
CA SER A 198 -14.17 7.85 -9.83
C SER A 198 -13.88 7.18 -8.48
N ASP A 199 -13.84 5.85 -8.41
CA ASP A 199 -13.56 5.06 -7.20
C ASP A 199 -12.49 3.99 -7.53
N LEU A 200 -11.25 4.22 -7.10
CA LEU A 200 -10.15 3.25 -7.23
C LEU A 200 -9.79 2.66 -5.87
N ARG A 201 -9.77 1.35 -5.79
CA ARG A 201 -9.29 0.64 -4.61
C ARG A 201 -8.22 -0.37 -4.97
N VAL A 202 -7.05 -0.20 -4.39
CA VAL A 202 -5.90 -1.09 -4.60
C VAL A 202 -5.47 -1.67 -3.26
N LYS A 203 -5.52 -2.99 -3.13
CA LYS A 203 -5.08 -3.70 -1.91
C LYS A 203 -4.07 -4.78 -2.26
N THR A 204 -2.94 -4.79 -1.55
CA THR A 204 -1.99 -5.89 -1.63
C THR A 204 -1.52 -6.32 -0.23
N ALA A 205 -1.26 -7.61 -0.03
CA ALA A 205 -0.63 -8.03 1.22
C ALA A 205 0.88 -7.78 1.17
N ASN A 206 1.55 -8.23 0.11
CA ASN A 206 3.00 -8.11 -0.03
C ASN A 206 3.36 -7.58 -1.42
N GLY A 207 3.58 -6.26 -1.50
CA GLY A 207 3.99 -5.67 -2.76
C GLY A 207 3.95 -4.15 -2.76
N LYS A 208 4.72 -3.58 -3.67
CA LYS A 208 4.70 -2.14 -3.91
C LYS A 208 3.46 -1.76 -4.72
N ILE A 209 2.91 -0.59 -4.44
CA ILE A 209 1.85 0.01 -5.24
C ILE A 209 2.41 1.27 -5.88
N ASN A 210 2.37 1.34 -7.21
CA ASN A 210 2.80 2.50 -7.98
C ASN A 210 1.64 3.00 -8.84
N LEU A 211 1.19 4.21 -8.58
CA LEU A 211 0.17 4.88 -9.37
C LEU A 211 0.75 6.15 -9.98
N ASP A 212 0.66 6.29 -11.28
CA ASP A 212 1.18 7.44 -12.01
C ASP A 212 0.11 8.03 -12.94
N ARG A 213 -0.06 9.34 -12.93
CA ARG A 213 -1.05 10.06 -13.72
C ARG A 213 -2.48 9.53 -13.56
N ILE A 214 -2.91 9.40 -12.32
CA ILE A 214 -4.28 9.03 -11.98
C ILE A 214 -5.09 10.30 -11.71
N ASN A 215 -6.23 10.41 -12.37
CA ASN A 215 -7.24 11.41 -12.05
C ASN A 215 -8.43 10.73 -11.40
N GLY A 216 -8.93 11.24 -10.26
CA GLY A 216 -10.02 10.55 -9.59
C GLY A 216 -10.63 11.27 -8.39
N ASN A 217 -11.78 10.73 -7.96
CA ASN A 217 -12.51 11.33 -6.85
C ASN A 217 -12.18 10.66 -5.53
N ARG A 218 -12.21 9.32 -5.48
CA ARG A 218 -11.90 8.56 -4.28
C ARG A 218 -10.90 7.45 -4.58
N ILE A 219 -9.74 7.57 -3.98
CA ILE A 219 -8.64 6.63 -4.15
C ILE A 219 -8.26 6.06 -2.80
N GLU A 220 -8.35 4.75 -2.66
CA GLU A 220 -8.00 3.99 -1.45
C GLU A 220 -6.91 2.99 -1.80
N VAL A 221 -5.75 3.10 -1.15
CA VAL A 221 -4.57 2.30 -1.45
C VAL A 221 -4.01 1.71 -0.17
N GLU A 222 -3.96 0.40 -0.09
CA GLU A 222 -3.52 -0.31 1.12
C GLU A 222 -2.49 -1.40 0.79
N THR A 223 -1.45 -1.48 1.60
CA THR A 223 -0.53 -2.62 1.58
C THR A 223 -0.09 -3.00 2.99
N ALA A 224 0.09 -4.30 3.26
CA ALA A 224 0.70 -4.68 4.54
C ALA A 224 2.23 -4.52 4.47
N ASN A 225 2.87 -5.03 3.41
CA ASN A 225 4.31 -4.96 3.26
C ASN A 225 4.69 -4.42 1.88
N GLY A 226 4.96 -3.11 1.80
CA GLY A 226 5.38 -2.47 0.56
C GLY A 226 5.35 -0.96 0.62
N LYS A 227 6.03 -0.35 -0.32
CA LYS A 227 5.95 1.09 -0.54
C LYS A 227 4.71 1.44 -1.35
N ILE A 228 4.07 2.56 -1.00
CA ILE A 228 3.05 3.21 -1.81
C ILE A 228 3.69 4.42 -2.47
N ASN A 229 3.57 4.52 -3.78
CA ASN A 229 4.08 5.63 -4.57
C ASN A 229 2.97 6.12 -5.50
N ILE A 230 2.53 7.36 -5.32
CA ILE A 230 1.48 8.00 -6.13
C ILE A 230 2.04 9.33 -6.61
N ILE A 231 2.24 9.44 -7.91
CA ILE A 231 2.91 10.60 -8.51
C ILE A 231 2.09 11.20 -9.65
N SER A 232 2.35 12.46 -9.97
CA SER A 232 1.77 13.18 -11.12
C SER A 232 0.24 13.08 -11.20
N SER A 233 -0.43 12.95 -10.04
CA SER A 233 -1.85 12.60 -9.97
C SER A 233 -2.71 13.74 -9.44
N ARG A 234 -3.99 13.76 -9.84
CA ARG A 234 -4.97 14.76 -9.41
C ARG A 234 -6.18 14.08 -8.80
N LEU A 235 -6.32 14.17 -7.46
CA LEU A 235 -7.30 13.41 -6.69
C LEU A 235 -8.12 14.30 -5.78
N ASP A 236 -9.41 13.98 -5.59
CA ASP A 236 -10.22 14.70 -4.61
C ASP A 236 -10.01 14.15 -3.19
N ASN A 237 -10.07 12.83 -3.02
CA ASN A 237 -9.87 12.19 -1.73
C ASN A 237 -8.90 11.02 -1.89
N LEU A 238 -7.77 11.11 -1.22
CA LEU A 238 -6.75 10.05 -1.17
C LEU A 238 -6.65 9.49 0.23
N GLU A 239 -6.78 8.18 0.36
CA GLU A 239 -6.49 7.39 1.55
C GLU A 239 -5.38 6.38 1.19
N ALA A 240 -4.22 6.48 1.87
CA ALA A 240 -3.08 5.60 1.58
C ALA A 240 -2.49 5.04 2.87
N GLU A 241 -2.43 3.72 2.99
CA GLU A 241 -2.08 3.05 4.24
C GLU A 241 -1.10 1.90 4.03
N THR A 242 -0.09 1.83 4.90
CA THR A 242 0.85 0.70 4.91
C THR A 242 1.24 0.32 6.34
N ILE A 243 1.45 -0.98 6.57
CA ILE A 243 2.03 -1.43 7.84
C ILE A 243 3.55 -1.30 7.77
N ASN A 244 4.19 -1.89 6.77
CA ASN A 244 5.63 -1.87 6.61
C ASN A 244 6.02 -1.31 5.25
N GLY A 245 6.36 -0.02 5.21
CA GLY A 245 6.81 0.66 4.00
C GLY A 245 6.65 2.16 4.08
N GLY A 246 7.34 2.88 3.23
CA GLY A 246 7.17 4.32 3.09
C GLY A 246 5.99 4.66 2.15
N ILE A 247 5.45 5.84 2.33
CA ILE A 247 4.45 6.43 1.43
C ILE A 247 5.08 7.67 0.79
N ASN A 248 5.09 7.70 -0.53
CA ASN A 248 5.55 8.84 -1.31
C ASN A 248 4.43 9.35 -2.20
N LEU A 249 4.06 10.60 -2.00
CA LEU A 249 2.99 11.28 -2.73
C LEU A 249 3.53 12.51 -3.45
N GLU A 250 3.14 12.69 -4.70
CA GLU A 250 3.40 13.91 -5.46
C GLU A 250 2.19 14.20 -6.35
N GLY A 251 1.52 15.35 -6.11
CA GLY A 251 0.32 15.65 -6.90
C GLY A 251 -0.55 16.75 -6.31
N ASP A 252 -1.65 17.02 -7.02
CA ASP A 252 -2.69 17.98 -6.65
C ASP A 252 -3.86 17.25 -5.99
N PHE A 253 -3.78 17.04 -4.68
CA PHE A 253 -4.79 16.31 -3.91
C PHE A 253 -5.59 17.25 -3.03
N LYS A 254 -6.93 17.17 -3.10
CA LYS A 254 -7.80 18.05 -2.33
C LYS A 254 -7.84 17.66 -0.86
N LYS A 255 -7.99 16.37 -0.56
CA LYS A 255 -7.92 15.80 0.79
C LYS A 255 -7.02 14.58 0.78
N VAL A 256 -6.08 14.56 1.72
CA VAL A 256 -5.11 13.48 1.88
C VAL A 256 -5.19 12.94 3.29
N GLU A 257 -5.37 11.65 3.42
CA GLU A 257 -5.25 10.91 4.66
C GLU A 257 -4.25 9.77 4.44
N THR A 258 -3.13 9.80 5.16
CA THR A 258 -2.09 8.77 5.00
C THR A 258 -1.63 8.25 6.33
N GLN A 259 -1.33 6.95 6.33
CA GLN A 259 -0.86 6.28 7.53
C GLN A 259 0.20 5.24 7.22
N SER A 260 1.35 5.32 7.91
CA SER A 260 2.37 4.28 7.92
C SER A 260 2.64 3.82 9.35
N PHE A 261 2.69 2.51 9.59
CA PHE A 261 3.12 2.03 10.88
C PHE A 261 4.65 2.04 10.98
N ASN A 262 5.34 1.44 10.01
CA ASN A 262 6.80 1.42 9.91
C ASN A 262 7.24 1.98 8.56
N GLY A 263 7.62 3.26 8.52
CA GLY A 263 8.15 3.90 7.32
C GLY A 263 7.91 5.39 7.30
N ASN A 264 8.73 6.07 6.52
CA ASN A 264 8.62 7.51 6.33
C ASN A 264 7.47 7.84 5.37
N ILE A 265 6.87 9.00 5.57
CA ILE A 265 5.86 9.56 4.68
C ILE A 265 6.40 10.85 4.09
N SER A 266 6.40 10.94 2.77
CA SER A 266 6.77 12.14 2.03
C SER A 266 5.62 12.58 1.14
N TYR A 267 5.23 13.83 1.21
CA TYR A 267 4.21 14.40 0.33
C TYR A 267 4.65 15.73 -0.24
N LYS A 268 4.78 15.80 -1.57
CA LYS A 268 5.04 17.00 -2.35
C LYS A 268 3.74 17.49 -2.99
N LEU A 269 3.23 18.61 -2.49
CA LEU A 269 2.08 19.29 -3.07
C LEU A 269 2.51 19.96 -4.38
N THR A 270 1.75 19.76 -5.46
CA THR A 270 2.01 20.39 -6.75
C THR A 270 0.91 21.34 -7.22
N GLY A 271 -0.16 21.49 -6.43
CA GLY A 271 -1.31 22.34 -6.77
C GLY A 271 -1.76 23.23 -5.63
N ASN A 272 -2.88 23.92 -5.81
CA ASN A 272 -3.46 24.85 -4.85
C ASN A 272 -4.88 24.45 -4.37
N ARG A 273 -5.35 23.24 -4.74
CA ARG A 273 -6.71 22.75 -4.37
C ARG A 273 -6.76 22.10 -3.01
N THR A 274 -5.63 21.86 -2.38
CA THR A 274 -5.54 21.12 -1.12
C THR A 274 -6.27 21.86 -0.01
N GLU A 275 -7.15 21.15 0.69
CA GLU A 275 -7.93 21.66 1.83
C GLU A 275 -7.47 21.01 3.14
N LEU A 276 -7.10 19.73 3.09
CA LEU A 276 -6.76 18.93 4.26
C LEU A 276 -5.63 17.95 3.99
N ILE A 277 -4.62 17.97 4.84
CA ILE A 277 -3.54 17.01 4.90
C ILE A 277 -3.54 16.40 6.29
N GLN A 278 -3.76 15.10 6.37
CA GLN A 278 -3.72 14.33 7.59
C GLN A 278 -2.73 13.18 7.43
N VAL A 279 -1.62 13.24 8.14
CA VAL A 279 -0.50 12.31 7.99
C VAL A 279 -0.14 11.72 9.34
N LYS A 280 -0.09 10.40 9.42
CA LYS A 280 0.27 9.68 10.63
C LYS A 280 1.36 8.65 10.39
N ALA A 281 2.38 8.67 11.22
CA ALA A 281 3.39 7.62 11.30
C ALA A 281 3.45 7.06 12.72
N THR A 282 3.81 5.79 12.88
CA THR A 282 4.18 5.29 14.21
C THR A 282 5.68 5.35 14.35
N THR A 283 6.43 4.68 13.47
CA THR A 283 7.87 4.79 13.40
C THR A 283 8.27 5.33 12.03
N GLY A 284 8.89 6.48 12.00
CA GLY A 284 9.33 7.14 10.78
C GLY A 284 9.09 8.64 10.80
N GLY A 285 9.81 9.35 9.94
CA GLY A 285 9.68 10.79 9.73
C GLY A 285 8.53 11.13 8.78
N ILE A 286 8.08 12.37 8.87
CA ILE A 286 7.09 12.95 7.96
C ILE A 286 7.71 14.19 7.32
N ASP A 287 7.79 14.19 5.99
CA ASP A 287 8.30 15.30 5.19
C ASP A 287 7.19 15.83 4.28
N LEU A 288 6.79 17.07 4.48
CA LEU A 288 5.78 17.75 3.67
C LEU A 288 6.46 18.88 2.89
N PHE A 289 6.23 18.92 1.58
CA PHE A 289 6.72 19.99 0.70
C PHE A 289 5.52 20.79 0.22
N VAL A 290 5.47 22.05 0.65
CA VAL A 290 4.32 22.94 0.42
C VAL A 290 4.73 24.07 -0.52
N PRO A 291 3.93 24.40 -1.56
CA PRO A 291 4.19 25.52 -2.44
C PRO A 291 4.30 26.84 -1.67
N GLU A 292 5.19 27.73 -2.14
CA GLU A 292 5.35 29.04 -1.56
C GLU A 292 4.04 29.86 -1.68
N GLY A 293 3.72 30.60 -0.64
CA GLY A 293 2.52 31.44 -0.62
C GLY A 293 1.20 30.71 -0.41
N LEU A 294 1.20 29.39 -0.32
CA LEU A 294 -0.01 28.64 0.03
C LEU A 294 -0.36 28.86 1.52
N PRO A 295 -1.54 29.45 1.85
CA PRO A 295 -1.90 29.69 3.23
C PRO A 295 -2.15 28.38 3.97
N VAL A 296 -1.51 28.24 5.14
CA VAL A 296 -1.56 27.01 5.93
C VAL A 296 -1.94 27.28 7.39
N ASN A 297 -2.60 26.31 8.00
CA ASN A 297 -2.81 26.21 9.44
C ASN A 297 -2.51 24.76 9.83
N GLY A 298 -1.66 24.54 10.82
CA GLY A 298 -1.22 23.21 11.14
C GLY A 298 -0.99 22.91 12.61
N GLU A 299 -1.10 21.62 12.92
CA GLU A 299 -0.75 21.03 14.20
C GLU A 299 0.15 19.82 13.97
N LEU A 300 1.33 19.86 14.56
CA LEU A 300 2.33 18.80 14.49
C LEU A 300 2.48 18.16 15.86
N LYS A 301 2.55 16.84 15.93
CA LYS A 301 2.73 16.08 17.18
C LYS A 301 3.82 15.03 17.02
N THR A 302 4.71 14.93 18.00
CA THR A 302 5.67 13.82 18.09
C THR A 302 5.93 13.45 19.55
N ASN A 303 6.20 12.19 19.83
CA ASN A 303 6.62 11.78 21.18
C ASN A 303 8.16 11.83 21.29
N LEU A 304 8.87 11.18 20.35
CA LEU A 304 10.32 11.14 20.30
C LEU A 304 10.81 11.67 18.96
N GLY A 305 11.08 12.97 18.89
CA GLY A 305 11.51 13.62 17.65
C GLY A 305 11.53 15.13 17.80
N GLY A 306 11.55 15.82 16.68
CA GLY A 306 11.54 17.29 16.61
C GLY A 306 10.70 17.79 15.44
N PHE A 307 10.54 19.09 15.40
CA PHE A 307 9.86 19.79 14.30
C PHE A 307 10.87 20.62 13.53
N ASN A 308 10.74 20.65 12.21
CA ASN A 308 11.49 21.52 11.33
C ASN A 308 10.50 22.23 10.40
N LEU A 309 10.19 23.50 10.71
CA LEU A 309 9.24 24.29 9.96
C LEU A 309 9.99 25.32 9.10
N GLN A 310 10.08 25.10 7.81
CA GLN A 310 10.80 25.92 6.83
C GLN A 310 9.83 26.60 5.86
N LEU A 311 8.77 27.20 6.37
CA LEU A 311 7.82 27.97 5.58
C LEU A 311 8.01 29.47 5.82
N VAL A 312 7.89 30.27 4.77
CA VAL A 312 7.91 31.72 4.85
C VAL A 312 6.49 32.25 5.11
N GLY A 313 6.37 33.31 5.91
CA GLY A 313 5.07 33.94 6.19
C GLY A 313 4.16 33.14 7.13
N VAL A 314 4.71 32.28 7.96
CA VAL A 314 4.00 31.58 9.03
C VAL A 314 4.49 32.03 10.40
N GLN A 315 3.61 31.97 11.39
CA GLN A 315 3.93 32.20 12.79
C GLN A 315 3.60 30.97 13.63
N VAL A 316 4.45 30.67 14.58
CA VAL A 316 4.18 29.66 15.60
C VAL A 316 3.24 30.25 16.64
N LEU A 317 2.08 29.65 16.83
CA LEU A 317 1.06 30.07 17.80
C LEU A 317 1.33 29.45 19.17
N GLU A 318 1.77 28.22 19.19
CA GLU A 318 2.01 27.45 20.40
C GLU A 318 3.04 26.38 20.17
N GLU A 319 3.99 26.25 21.08
CA GLU A 319 4.90 25.12 21.14
C GLU A 319 4.90 24.57 22.56
N LYS A 320 4.56 23.30 22.72
CA LYS A 320 4.55 22.60 24.00
C LYS A 320 5.54 21.44 23.94
N SER A 321 6.32 21.32 25.00
CA SER A 321 7.22 20.18 25.20
C SER A 321 6.90 19.57 26.56
N GLU A 322 6.07 18.55 26.54
CA GLU A 322 5.74 17.75 27.72
C GLU A 322 6.69 16.56 27.83
N MET A 323 6.65 15.83 28.95
CA MET A 323 7.57 14.71 29.22
C MET A 323 7.45 13.58 28.19
N ILE A 324 6.27 13.38 27.61
CA ILE A 324 5.97 12.25 26.68
C ILE A 324 5.63 12.74 25.27
N GLN A 325 5.21 13.98 25.09
CA GLN A 325 4.73 14.49 23.80
C GLN A 325 5.14 15.94 23.58
N LYS A 326 5.58 16.21 22.37
CA LYS A 326 5.80 17.56 21.86
C LYS A 326 4.70 17.91 20.85
N SER A 327 4.26 19.14 20.88
CA SER A 327 3.31 19.66 19.89
C SER A 327 3.68 21.07 19.45
N LEU A 328 3.42 21.37 18.19
CA LEU A 328 3.65 22.66 17.57
C LEU A 328 2.43 23.05 16.75
N ARG A 329 1.86 24.21 17.02
CA ARG A 329 0.76 24.81 16.24
C ARG A 329 1.26 26.04 15.52
N PHE A 330 0.98 26.15 14.26
CA PHE A 330 1.41 27.25 13.40
C PHE A 330 0.31 27.69 12.45
N GLN A 331 0.42 28.91 11.94
CA GLN A 331 -0.55 29.48 11.02
C GLN A 331 0.12 30.53 10.13
N SER A 332 -0.36 30.68 8.89
CA SER A 332 0.04 31.80 8.04
C SER A 332 -0.33 33.15 8.65
N ILE A 333 0.57 34.12 8.54
CA ILE A 333 0.38 35.49 9.11
C ILE A 333 -0.81 36.20 8.46
N ASN A 334 -0.95 36.05 7.14
CA ASN A 334 -2.14 36.48 6.43
C ASN A 334 -3.22 35.43 6.58
N HIS A 335 -4.38 35.80 7.14
CA HIS A 335 -5.49 34.88 7.43
C HIS A 335 -6.58 34.95 6.33
N PRO A 336 -6.39 34.35 5.16
CA PRO A 336 -7.45 34.24 4.16
C PRO A 336 -8.54 33.29 4.65
N GLU A 337 -9.76 33.42 4.10
CA GLU A 337 -10.88 32.53 4.44
C GLU A 337 -10.60 31.04 4.18
N LYS A 338 -9.73 30.74 3.19
CA LYS A 338 -9.34 29.37 2.86
C LYS A 338 -7.88 29.14 3.15
N MET A 339 -7.60 28.21 4.04
CA MET A 339 -6.26 27.73 4.40
C MET A 339 -6.21 26.22 4.33
N VAL A 340 -5.07 25.69 3.93
CA VAL A 340 -4.80 24.25 4.02
C VAL A 340 -4.64 23.87 5.49
N LYS A 341 -5.41 22.90 5.94
CA LYS A 341 -5.27 22.33 7.28
C LYS A 341 -4.29 21.18 7.25
N ILE A 342 -3.25 21.25 8.07
CA ILE A 342 -2.19 20.24 8.16
C ILE A 342 -2.19 19.62 9.55
N TYR A 343 -2.40 18.31 9.62
CA TYR A 343 -2.27 17.51 10.84
C TYR A 343 -1.22 16.42 10.60
N ALA A 344 -0.11 16.51 11.30
CA ALA A 344 0.95 15.50 11.20
C ALA A 344 1.30 14.97 12.59
N ASP A 345 1.24 13.65 12.75
CA ASP A 345 1.50 12.95 14.01
C ASP A 345 2.46 11.80 13.77
N THR A 346 3.55 11.73 14.54
CA THR A 346 4.42 10.57 14.59
C THR A 346 4.76 10.20 16.04
N LYS A 347 4.96 8.92 16.33
CA LYS A 347 5.40 8.52 17.67
C LYS A 347 6.91 8.62 17.82
N THR A 348 7.64 8.08 16.84
CA THR A 348 9.11 8.15 16.85
C THR A 348 9.61 8.64 15.50
N GLY A 349 9.94 9.90 15.42
CA GLY A 349 10.44 10.52 14.19
C GLY A 349 10.26 12.03 14.23
N SER A 350 10.91 12.71 13.33
CA SER A 350 10.77 14.16 13.16
C SER A 350 9.74 14.47 12.08
N ILE A 351 9.10 15.63 12.22
CA ILE A 351 8.19 16.16 11.23
C ILE A 351 8.83 17.39 10.62
N ALA A 352 9.03 17.39 9.32
CA ALA A 352 9.56 18.53 8.58
C ALA A 352 8.53 19.04 7.57
N ILE A 353 8.38 20.37 7.52
CA ILE A 353 7.58 21.03 6.50
C ILE A 353 8.52 21.99 5.77
N HIS A 354 8.71 21.71 4.48
CA HIS A 354 9.60 22.42 3.60
C HIS A 354 8.81 23.25 2.61
N LYS A 355 9.40 24.34 2.18
CA LYS A 355 8.97 25.02 0.96
C LYS A 355 9.29 24.11 -0.23
N SER A 356 8.32 23.82 -1.11
CA SER A 356 8.62 23.19 -2.38
C SER A 356 9.17 24.22 -3.35
N GLU A 357 10.27 23.88 -4.03
CA GLU A 357 10.73 24.69 -5.17
C GLU A 357 9.70 24.55 -6.30
N GLU A 358 9.34 25.65 -6.93
CA GLU A 358 8.55 25.66 -8.16
C GLU A 358 9.35 24.93 -9.25
N VAL A 359 8.76 23.92 -9.87
CA VAL A 359 9.29 23.25 -11.05
C VAL A 359 8.77 23.94 -12.30
#